data_555ba40c0ffc484c1cc0f22f8d88ecf0
#
_entry.id   555ba40c0ffc484c1cc0f22f8d88ecf0
#
_cell.length_a   1.000
_cell.length_b   1.000
_cell.length_c   1.000
_cell.angle_alpha   90.00
_cell.angle_beta   90.00
_cell.angle_gamma   90.00
#
_symmetry.space_group_name_H-M   'P 1'
#
loop_
_entity.id
_entity.type
_entity.pdbx_description
1 polymer ?
#
loop_
_entity_poly.entity_id
_entity_poly.type
_entity_poly.pdbx_seq_one_letter_code
_entity_poly.pdbx_strand_id
1 'polypeptide(L)'
;MIGRLIAAALVLGLIAGCGAPGSPPNDAVPSPSREVTGTPSGPEVAGVVARDLAVPWGVDFLPGGEALVAERDTARIVRVTPTGTVPVGRVPGAEAGGEGGLLGLAVSPAFASDRLVYVYYSTPTENRIVRMAYENGGLGAPQPVFTGIPSATFHDGGRIVFGPDGMLYAGTGDATRPQLAQDRASPAGKILRMTPDGDPAPGNPFPASVVYSYGHRNVQGLAFDSRGRLWAVEHGADTWDELNRIVPGGNYGWPLVEGRGGGFRQPAVQWRPDEASPSGMAIVEDVAYVAALRGERLWQVPLVGDGAAEPVPLLEGEFGRLRTVVTAPDGSLWVTTSNRDGRGDPRDGDDRILRLTTRPAPGGRRPPG
;
A
#
# COMPACT_ATOMS: atom_id res chain seq x y z
N MET A 1 31.38 61.56 15.58
CA MET A 1 30.75 62.88 15.48
C MET A 1 29.26 62.70 15.34
N ILE A 2 28.56 63.28 16.36
CA ILE A 2 27.20 63.85 16.28
C ILE A 2 26.11 62.84 15.86
N GLY A 3 25.25 62.31 16.65
CA GLY A 3 24.54 62.82 17.85
C GLY A 3 23.22 63.51 17.50
N ARG A 4 22.06 62.89 17.83
CA ARG A 4 20.88 63.55 18.37
C ARG A 4 19.71 62.64 18.54
N LEU A 5 19.40 62.37 19.74
CA LEU A 5 18.19 62.34 20.55
C LEU A 5 17.11 63.39 20.22
N ILE A 6 15.86 63.01 20.52
CA ILE A 6 14.72 63.83 21.05
C ILE A 6 13.43 63.13 20.66
N ALA A 7 12.39 62.90 21.39
CA ALA A 7 11.95 63.02 22.77
C ALA A 7 10.45 62.62 22.77
N ALA A 8 9.96 62.16 23.88
CA ALA A 8 8.60 61.72 24.15
C ALA A 8 7.59 62.91 24.22
N ALA A 9 6.33 62.60 23.97
CA ALA A 9 5.22 63.39 24.49
C ALA A 9 4.05 62.49 24.87
N LEU A 10 3.78 62.46 26.17
CA LEU A 10 2.54 61.99 26.78
C LEU A 10 1.44 63.04 26.58
N VAL A 11 0.22 62.58 26.27
CA VAL A 11 -1.00 63.34 26.51
C VAL A 11 -2.02 62.43 27.21
N LEU A 12 -2.30 62.74 28.48
CA LEU A 12 -3.45 62.28 29.24
C LEU A 12 -4.70 63.04 28.79
N GLY A 13 -5.79 62.34 28.59
CA GLY A 13 -7.13 62.91 28.44
C GLY A 13 -8.15 62.03 29.11
N LEU A 14 -8.57 62.39 30.34
CA LEU A 14 -9.78 61.91 31.00
C LEU A 14 -11.01 62.59 30.37
N ILE A 15 -12.05 61.83 30.05
CA ILE A 15 -13.43 62.32 30.13
C ILE A 15 -14.37 61.14 30.49
N ALA A 16 -15.29 61.51 31.38
CA ALA A 16 -16.23 60.67 32.12
C ALA A 16 -17.44 60.14 31.27
N GLY A 17 -17.93 59.03 31.69
CA GLY A 17 -19.17 58.40 31.81
C GLY A 17 -20.41 58.85 31.05
N CYS A 18 -21.12 57.82 30.52
CA CYS A 18 -22.59 57.72 30.56
C CYS A 18 -22.98 56.28 30.36
N GLY A 19 -23.75 55.71 31.30
CA GLY A 19 -24.26 54.34 31.24
C GLY A 19 -25.40 54.19 30.26
N ALA A 20 -25.52 53.00 29.67
CA ALA A 20 -26.70 52.52 28.96
C ALA A 20 -27.08 51.11 29.44
N PRO A 21 -28.35 50.71 29.38
CA PRO A 21 -28.89 49.63 30.18
C PRO A 21 -28.58 48.24 29.62
N GLY A 22 -28.51 47.29 30.54
CA GLY A 22 -28.14 45.91 30.32
C GLY A 22 -29.06 45.16 29.35
N SER A 23 -28.43 44.37 28.50
CA SER A 23 -29.06 43.27 27.74
C SER A 23 -29.18 42.04 28.63
N PRO A 24 -30.24 41.25 28.51
CA PRO A 24 -30.44 40.06 29.33
C PRO A 24 -29.42 38.95 28.95
N PRO A 25 -29.13 38.05 29.91
CA PRO A 25 -28.20 36.95 29.66
C PRO A 25 -28.76 35.98 28.63
N ASN A 26 -27.95 35.73 27.62
CA ASN A 26 -28.25 34.70 26.62
C ASN A 26 -27.92 33.35 27.25
N ASP A 27 -28.92 32.64 27.76
CA ASP A 27 -28.79 31.25 28.17
C ASP A 27 -28.49 30.39 26.94
N ALA A 28 -27.22 30.27 26.58
CA ALA A 28 -26.77 29.28 25.63
C ALA A 28 -26.90 27.89 26.27
N VAL A 29 -27.95 27.17 25.88
CA VAL A 29 -28.10 25.74 26.15
C VAL A 29 -26.88 25.06 25.53
N PRO A 30 -26.04 24.37 26.32
CA PRO A 30 -24.94 23.59 25.76
C PRO A 30 -25.53 22.47 24.94
N SER A 31 -25.27 22.49 23.62
CA SER A 31 -25.48 21.34 22.75
C SER A 31 -24.71 20.15 23.34
N PRO A 32 -25.33 18.99 23.51
CA PRO A 32 -24.58 17.83 23.97
C PRO A 32 -23.50 17.50 22.95
N SER A 33 -22.27 17.70 23.35
CA SER A 33 -21.10 17.15 22.66
C SER A 33 -21.31 15.63 22.63
N ARG A 34 -21.60 15.10 21.45
CA ARG A 34 -21.65 13.66 21.23
C ARG A 34 -20.23 13.17 21.41
N GLU A 35 -19.89 12.74 22.63
CA GLU A 35 -18.70 11.93 22.86
C GLU A 35 -18.81 10.71 21.93
N VAL A 36 -17.99 10.69 20.90
CA VAL A 36 -17.72 9.47 20.13
C VAL A 36 -16.81 8.61 21.01
N THR A 37 -17.41 8.02 22.05
CA THR A 37 -16.76 7.00 22.86
C THR A 37 -16.87 5.68 22.11
N GLY A 38 -15.80 5.33 21.41
CA GLY A 38 -15.61 4.04 20.79
C GLY A 38 -14.48 4.15 19.78
N THR A 39 -13.28 3.74 20.17
CA THR A 39 -12.26 3.35 19.20
C THR A 39 -12.92 2.35 18.26
N PRO A 40 -12.92 2.54 16.94
CA PRO A 40 -13.46 1.54 16.03
C PRO A 40 -12.76 0.22 16.35
N SER A 41 -13.52 -0.78 16.77
CA SER A 41 -12.94 -2.11 16.95
C SER A 41 -12.39 -2.55 15.60
N GLY A 42 -11.09 -2.83 15.53
CA GLY A 42 -10.43 -3.30 14.32
C GLY A 42 -11.05 -4.62 13.82
N PRO A 43 -10.67 -5.06 12.60
CA PRO A 43 -11.09 -6.34 12.07
C PRO A 43 -10.61 -7.48 12.98
N GLU A 44 -11.45 -8.50 13.14
CA GLU A 44 -11.15 -9.68 13.95
C GLU A 44 -10.83 -10.88 13.06
N VAL A 45 -9.90 -11.75 13.51
CA VAL A 45 -9.57 -12.99 12.81
C VAL A 45 -10.76 -13.95 12.88
N ALA A 46 -11.40 -14.19 11.74
CA ALA A 46 -12.52 -15.10 11.60
C ALA A 46 -12.09 -16.55 11.33
N GLY A 47 -10.84 -16.76 10.91
CA GLY A 47 -10.31 -18.09 10.65
C GLY A 47 -9.09 -18.10 9.73
N VAL A 48 -8.68 -19.31 9.36
CA VAL A 48 -7.57 -19.57 8.43
C VAL A 48 -8.15 -20.14 7.14
N VAL A 49 -7.86 -19.49 6.00
CA VAL A 49 -8.35 -19.86 4.67
C VAL A 49 -7.46 -20.92 4.03
N ALA A 50 -6.15 -20.78 4.17
CA ALA A 50 -5.16 -21.70 3.61
C ALA A 50 -3.96 -21.83 4.55
N ARG A 51 -3.27 -22.97 4.49
CA ARG A 51 -2.08 -23.29 5.27
C ARG A 51 -0.99 -23.89 4.38
N ASP A 52 0.22 -23.99 4.94
CA ASP A 52 1.36 -24.68 4.34
C ASP A 52 1.76 -24.11 2.96
N LEU A 53 1.62 -22.78 2.80
CA LEU A 53 2.04 -22.06 1.60
C LEU A 53 3.55 -21.75 1.64
N ALA A 54 4.16 -21.64 0.46
CA ALA A 54 5.60 -21.36 0.35
C ALA A 54 5.84 -19.86 0.07
N VAL A 55 5.88 -19.06 1.14
CA VAL A 55 6.07 -17.59 1.09
C VAL A 55 5.04 -16.93 0.15
N PRO A 56 3.74 -16.95 0.48
CA PRO A 56 2.69 -16.36 -0.36
C PRO A 56 2.88 -14.85 -0.47
N TRP A 57 3.09 -14.36 -1.72
CA TRP A 57 3.44 -12.97 -1.97
C TRP A 57 2.33 -12.19 -2.68
N GLY A 58 1.99 -12.55 -3.92
CA GLY A 58 0.89 -11.95 -4.68
C GLY A 58 -0.41 -12.72 -4.42
N VAL A 59 -1.50 -12.01 -4.18
CA VAL A 59 -2.85 -12.60 -4.04
C VAL A 59 -3.83 -11.74 -4.79
N ASP A 60 -4.67 -12.34 -5.63
CA ASP A 60 -5.80 -11.67 -6.25
C ASP A 60 -6.93 -12.65 -6.54
N PHE A 61 -8.15 -12.15 -6.76
CA PHE A 61 -9.36 -12.94 -6.86
C PHE A 61 -9.83 -13.12 -8.30
N LEU A 62 -10.19 -14.35 -8.64
CA LEU A 62 -10.96 -14.65 -9.85
C LEU A 62 -12.41 -14.18 -9.68
N PRO A 63 -13.13 -13.89 -10.79
CA PRO A 63 -14.54 -13.47 -10.72
C PRO A 63 -15.46 -14.45 -9.97
N GLY A 64 -15.07 -15.72 -9.85
CA GLY A 64 -15.80 -16.74 -9.09
C GLY A 64 -15.57 -16.71 -7.59
N GLY A 65 -14.72 -15.80 -7.09
CA GLY A 65 -14.40 -15.65 -5.66
C GLY A 65 -13.26 -16.54 -5.14
N GLU A 66 -12.72 -17.43 -5.97
CA GLU A 66 -11.50 -18.17 -5.65
C GLU A 66 -10.28 -17.25 -5.82
N ALA A 67 -9.24 -17.45 -5.01
CA ALA A 67 -8.02 -16.64 -5.11
C ALA A 67 -6.89 -17.38 -5.83
N LEU A 68 -6.11 -16.64 -6.61
CA LEU A 68 -4.79 -17.05 -7.07
C LEU A 68 -3.73 -16.48 -6.11
N VAL A 69 -2.77 -17.31 -5.75
CA VAL A 69 -1.68 -16.98 -4.83
C VAL A 69 -0.36 -17.31 -5.50
N ALA A 70 0.51 -16.31 -5.60
CA ALA A 70 1.89 -16.47 -6.06
C ALA A 70 2.78 -16.88 -4.87
N GLU A 71 3.47 -18.00 -5.00
CA GLU A 71 4.46 -18.47 -4.03
C GLU A 71 5.85 -18.04 -4.48
N ARG A 72 6.48 -17.12 -3.72
CA ARG A 72 7.76 -16.47 -4.09
C ARG A 72 8.85 -17.47 -4.38
N ASP A 73 9.09 -18.40 -3.47
CA ASP A 73 10.29 -19.24 -3.47
C ASP A 73 10.16 -20.44 -4.41
N THR A 74 8.94 -20.89 -4.68
CA THR A 74 8.68 -22.02 -5.55
C THR A 74 8.36 -21.64 -6.97
N ALA A 75 8.15 -20.33 -7.23
CA ALA A 75 7.67 -19.79 -8.50
C ALA A 75 6.34 -20.43 -8.97
N ARG A 76 5.53 -20.96 -8.05
CA ARG A 76 4.23 -21.57 -8.34
C ARG A 76 3.11 -20.56 -8.11
N ILE A 77 2.05 -20.74 -8.87
CA ILE A 77 0.73 -20.18 -8.56
C ILE A 77 -0.13 -21.34 -8.04
N VAL A 78 -0.80 -21.11 -6.92
CA VAL A 78 -1.81 -22.00 -6.37
C VAL A 78 -3.16 -21.29 -6.37
N ARG A 79 -4.24 -22.05 -6.52
CA ARG A 79 -5.61 -21.56 -6.39
C ARG A 79 -6.15 -21.96 -5.02
N VAL A 80 -6.65 -21.00 -4.30
CA VAL A 80 -7.32 -21.19 -3.00
C VAL A 80 -8.82 -21.30 -3.25
N THR A 81 -9.37 -22.44 -2.83
CA THR A 81 -10.79 -22.80 -2.97
C THR A 81 -11.39 -23.01 -1.58
N PRO A 82 -12.72 -23.10 -1.44
CA PRO A 82 -13.35 -23.42 -0.17
C PRO A 82 -12.91 -24.76 0.44
N THR A 83 -12.39 -25.68 -0.39
CA THR A 83 -11.97 -27.03 0.04
C THR A 83 -10.45 -27.19 0.21
N GLY A 84 -9.67 -26.12 -0.02
CA GLY A 84 -8.21 -26.15 0.12
C GLY A 84 -7.47 -25.51 -1.05
N THR A 85 -6.18 -25.80 -1.15
CA THR A 85 -5.30 -25.26 -2.19
C THR A 85 -5.15 -26.27 -3.35
N VAL A 86 -5.19 -25.77 -4.59
CA VAL A 86 -5.00 -26.55 -5.81
C VAL A 86 -3.83 -25.95 -6.59
N PRO A 87 -2.81 -26.75 -6.99
CA PRO A 87 -1.74 -26.26 -7.86
C PRO A 87 -2.29 -25.80 -9.21
N VAL A 88 -1.85 -24.63 -9.68
CA VAL A 88 -2.19 -24.09 -11.00
C VAL A 88 -1.03 -24.32 -11.98
N GLY A 89 0.19 -23.99 -11.57
CA GLY A 89 1.37 -24.17 -12.40
C GLY A 89 2.59 -23.39 -11.86
N ARG A 90 3.70 -23.57 -12.53
CA ARG A 90 4.93 -22.80 -12.29
C ARG A 90 5.07 -21.71 -13.34
N VAL A 91 5.52 -20.52 -12.92
CA VAL A 91 5.82 -19.41 -13.83
C VAL A 91 7.22 -19.64 -14.42
N PRO A 92 7.34 -19.89 -15.74
CA PRO A 92 8.64 -20.12 -16.37
C PRO A 92 9.56 -18.90 -16.25
N GLY A 93 10.83 -19.11 -15.91
CA GLY A 93 11.84 -18.07 -15.80
C GLY A 93 11.80 -17.28 -14.49
N ALA A 94 10.85 -17.51 -13.62
CA ALA A 94 10.88 -16.93 -12.27
C ALA A 94 11.89 -17.68 -11.40
N GLU A 95 12.83 -16.93 -10.80
CA GLU A 95 13.88 -17.47 -9.95
C GLU A 95 13.92 -16.73 -8.62
N ALA A 96 13.88 -17.50 -7.54
CA ALA A 96 13.96 -16.95 -6.19
C ALA A 96 15.41 -16.65 -5.82
N GLY A 97 15.64 -15.51 -5.17
CA GLY A 97 16.94 -15.11 -4.65
C GLY A 97 16.83 -13.82 -3.83
N GLY A 98 17.33 -13.85 -2.60
CA GLY A 98 17.19 -12.69 -1.71
C GLY A 98 15.72 -12.31 -1.45
N GLU A 99 15.31 -11.13 -1.90
CA GLU A 99 13.92 -10.68 -1.86
C GLU A 99 13.13 -11.01 -3.14
N GLY A 100 13.85 -11.31 -4.21
CA GLY A 100 13.30 -11.64 -5.52
C GLY A 100 12.68 -13.03 -5.59
N GLY A 101 11.92 -13.28 -6.65
CA GLY A 101 11.20 -14.51 -6.94
C GLY A 101 9.89 -14.22 -7.67
N LEU A 102 8.87 -15.07 -7.51
CA LEU A 102 7.54 -14.78 -7.99
C LEU A 102 6.83 -13.86 -6.99
N LEU A 103 6.65 -12.58 -7.34
CA LEU A 103 6.21 -11.53 -6.43
C LEU A 103 4.72 -11.18 -6.67
N GLY A 104 4.46 -10.08 -7.38
CA GLY A 104 3.12 -9.57 -7.59
C GLY A 104 2.27 -10.44 -8.52
N LEU A 105 0.98 -10.46 -8.25
CA LEU A 105 -0.02 -11.08 -9.10
C LEU A 105 -1.24 -10.15 -9.18
N ALA A 106 -1.81 -10.00 -10.38
CA ALA A 106 -3.06 -9.28 -10.60
C ALA A 106 -3.89 -10.01 -11.67
N VAL A 107 -5.17 -10.14 -11.42
CA VAL A 107 -6.15 -10.69 -12.39
C VAL A 107 -6.60 -9.54 -13.29
N SER A 108 -6.70 -9.79 -14.59
CA SER A 108 -7.19 -8.78 -15.53
C SER A 108 -8.58 -8.27 -15.13
N PRO A 109 -8.85 -6.97 -15.16
CA PRO A 109 -10.20 -6.44 -14.95
C PRO A 109 -11.18 -6.90 -16.05
N ALA A 110 -10.65 -7.33 -17.20
CA ALA A 110 -11.41 -7.92 -18.30
C ALA A 110 -11.37 -9.46 -18.32
N PHE A 111 -11.02 -10.11 -17.20
CA PHE A 111 -10.79 -11.55 -17.11
C PHE A 111 -11.93 -12.40 -17.67
N ALA A 112 -13.18 -11.95 -17.58
CA ALA A 112 -14.32 -12.65 -18.15
C ALA A 112 -14.17 -12.89 -19.66
N SER A 113 -13.49 -11.99 -20.37
CA SER A 113 -13.27 -12.03 -21.81
C SER A 113 -11.87 -12.46 -22.23
N ASP A 114 -10.82 -12.01 -21.51
CA ASP A 114 -9.43 -12.21 -21.92
C ASP A 114 -8.73 -13.37 -21.20
N ARG A 115 -9.26 -13.79 -20.04
CA ARG A 115 -8.69 -14.87 -19.21
C ARG A 115 -7.24 -14.63 -18.79
N LEU A 116 -6.78 -13.36 -18.70
CA LEU A 116 -5.41 -13.03 -18.42
C LEU A 116 -5.15 -12.84 -16.92
N VAL A 117 -4.00 -13.32 -16.48
CA VAL A 117 -3.38 -13.01 -15.20
C VAL A 117 -2.01 -12.40 -15.44
N TYR A 118 -1.65 -11.43 -14.64
CA TYR A 118 -0.39 -10.70 -14.72
C TYR A 118 0.47 -11.08 -13.52
N VAL A 119 1.77 -11.25 -13.74
CA VAL A 119 2.71 -11.55 -12.68
C VAL A 119 3.97 -10.70 -12.82
N TYR A 120 4.47 -10.24 -11.69
CA TYR A 120 5.77 -9.61 -11.56
C TYR A 120 6.72 -10.63 -10.93
N TYR A 121 7.89 -10.84 -11.53
CA TYR A 121 8.87 -11.77 -10.99
C TYR A 121 10.30 -11.38 -11.32
N SER A 122 11.24 -11.93 -10.54
CA SER A 122 12.67 -11.79 -10.72
C SER A 122 13.23 -12.92 -11.57
N THR A 123 14.19 -12.56 -12.42
CA THR A 123 15.08 -13.46 -13.15
C THR A 123 16.51 -13.22 -12.65
N PRO A 124 17.52 -13.99 -13.10
CA PRO A 124 18.91 -13.73 -12.72
C PRO A 124 19.43 -12.34 -13.08
N THR A 125 18.81 -11.65 -14.04
CA THR A 125 19.32 -10.41 -14.61
C THR A 125 18.42 -9.19 -14.45
N GLU A 126 17.13 -9.40 -14.26
CA GLU A 126 16.14 -8.32 -14.21
C GLU A 126 14.86 -8.77 -13.49
N ASN A 127 14.05 -7.81 -13.07
CA ASN A 127 12.64 -8.02 -12.78
C ASN A 127 11.81 -7.73 -14.02
N ARG A 128 10.66 -8.42 -14.17
CA ARG A 128 9.77 -8.23 -15.31
C ARG A 128 8.30 -8.48 -14.97
N ILE A 129 7.44 -7.94 -15.80
CA ILE A 129 6.01 -8.22 -15.78
C ILE A 129 5.64 -9.00 -17.03
N VAL A 130 4.91 -10.11 -16.85
CA VAL A 130 4.35 -10.88 -17.94
C VAL A 130 2.85 -11.07 -17.70
N ARG A 131 2.12 -11.38 -18.78
CA ARG A 131 0.75 -11.90 -18.69
C ARG A 131 0.69 -13.33 -19.19
N MET A 132 -0.26 -14.08 -18.66
CA MET A 132 -0.45 -15.50 -19.00
C MET A 132 -1.95 -15.77 -19.07
N ALA A 133 -2.38 -16.55 -20.07
CA ALA A 133 -3.75 -17.04 -20.07
C ALA A 133 -3.95 -18.01 -18.90
N TYR A 134 -5.08 -17.88 -18.21
CA TYR A 134 -5.51 -18.82 -17.18
C TYR A 134 -6.77 -19.55 -17.68
N GLU A 135 -6.58 -20.77 -18.12
CA GLU A 135 -7.64 -21.58 -18.72
C GLU A 135 -7.61 -23.00 -18.15
N ASN A 136 -8.79 -23.58 -17.95
CA ASN A 136 -8.94 -24.95 -17.44
C ASN A 136 -8.13 -25.25 -16.16
N GLY A 137 -7.92 -24.22 -15.33
CA GLY A 137 -7.15 -24.32 -14.08
C GLY A 137 -5.63 -24.34 -14.25
N GLY A 138 -5.12 -24.04 -15.45
CA GLY A 138 -3.69 -23.99 -15.77
C GLY A 138 -3.25 -22.68 -16.39
N LEU A 139 -1.91 -22.47 -16.46
CA LEU A 139 -1.28 -21.29 -17.04
C LEU A 139 -0.80 -21.55 -18.47
N GLY A 140 -1.09 -20.62 -19.37
CA GLY A 140 -0.50 -20.58 -20.71
C GLY A 140 0.96 -20.09 -20.67
N ALA A 141 1.57 -19.95 -21.83
CA ALA A 141 2.92 -19.42 -21.96
C ALA A 141 2.98 -17.95 -21.53
N PRO A 142 4.06 -17.52 -20.83
CA PRO A 142 4.24 -16.12 -20.44
C PRO A 142 4.48 -15.23 -21.67
N GLN A 143 3.74 -14.13 -21.73
CA GLN A 143 3.90 -13.07 -22.73
C GLN A 143 4.46 -11.83 -22.02
N PRO A 144 5.60 -11.28 -22.44
CA PRO A 144 6.16 -10.07 -21.86
C PRO A 144 5.18 -8.90 -21.95
N VAL A 145 5.03 -8.18 -20.85
CA VAL A 145 4.31 -6.90 -20.74
C VAL A 145 5.33 -5.78 -20.54
N PHE A 146 6.21 -5.91 -19.54
CA PHE A 146 7.26 -4.95 -19.30
C PHE A 146 8.53 -5.66 -18.80
N THR A 147 9.68 -5.31 -19.36
CA THR A 147 10.99 -5.93 -19.09
C THR A 147 12.04 -4.85 -18.79
N GLY A 148 13.22 -5.27 -18.35
CA GLY A 148 14.32 -4.34 -18.08
C GLY A 148 14.19 -3.58 -16.75
N ILE A 149 13.37 -4.04 -15.82
CA ILE A 149 13.36 -3.49 -14.47
C ILE A 149 14.61 -4.02 -13.74
N PRO A 150 15.50 -3.15 -13.28
CA PRO A 150 16.69 -3.60 -12.55
C PRO A 150 16.34 -4.48 -11.35
N SER A 151 17.11 -5.55 -11.14
CA SER A 151 17.00 -6.46 -10.00
C SER A 151 18.28 -6.49 -9.18
N ALA A 152 18.19 -6.93 -7.94
CA ALA A 152 19.32 -7.20 -7.04
C ALA A 152 18.92 -8.25 -5.99
N THR A 153 19.80 -8.53 -5.02
CA THR A 153 19.46 -9.39 -3.87
C THR A 153 18.37 -8.78 -3.00
N PHE A 154 18.25 -7.44 -3.01
CA PHE A 154 17.28 -6.68 -2.22
C PHE A 154 16.68 -5.55 -3.06
N HIS A 155 15.52 -5.08 -2.63
CA HIS A 155 14.80 -3.95 -3.21
C HIS A 155 14.31 -4.21 -4.63
N ASP A 156 13.60 -5.31 -4.79
CA ASP A 156 13.00 -5.68 -6.08
C ASP A 156 11.60 -5.08 -6.30
N GLY A 157 11.00 -4.50 -5.25
CA GLY A 157 9.61 -4.00 -5.31
C GLY A 157 8.62 -5.14 -5.49
N GLY A 158 7.86 -5.10 -6.59
CA GLY A 158 7.12 -6.25 -7.07
C GLY A 158 5.60 -6.16 -6.99
N ARG A 159 5.02 -5.17 -6.28
CA ARG A 159 3.57 -5.04 -6.21
C ARG A 159 3.00 -4.55 -7.54
N ILE A 160 2.00 -5.27 -8.07
CA ILE A 160 1.21 -4.84 -9.22
C ILE A 160 -0.27 -4.81 -8.86
N VAL A 161 -1.00 -3.86 -9.44
CA VAL A 161 -2.45 -3.70 -9.26
C VAL A 161 -3.05 -2.99 -10.47
N PHE A 162 -4.25 -3.39 -10.87
CA PHE A 162 -5.02 -2.59 -11.83
C PHE A 162 -5.73 -1.44 -11.12
N GLY A 163 -5.59 -0.24 -11.68
CA GLY A 163 -6.31 0.94 -11.20
C GLY A 163 -7.76 0.99 -11.70
N PRO A 164 -8.58 1.88 -11.10
CA PRO A 164 -9.95 2.11 -11.55
C PRO A 164 -10.04 2.66 -12.98
N ASP A 165 -8.93 3.13 -13.53
CA ASP A 165 -8.76 3.57 -14.91
C ASP A 165 -8.42 2.42 -15.89
N GLY A 166 -8.34 1.19 -15.40
CA GLY A 166 -7.98 0.00 -16.18
C GLY A 166 -6.50 -0.11 -16.53
N MET A 167 -5.65 0.79 -16.02
CA MET A 167 -4.21 0.74 -16.24
C MET A 167 -3.53 -0.14 -15.19
N LEU A 168 -2.42 -0.76 -15.56
CA LEU A 168 -1.57 -1.54 -14.66
C LEU A 168 -0.57 -0.62 -13.96
N TYR A 169 -0.57 -0.67 -12.64
CA TYR A 169 0.41 0.03 -11.80
C TYR A 169 1.38 -0.97 -11.20
N ALA A 170 2.67 -0.60 -11.15
CA ALA A 170 3.71 -1.44 -10.59
C ALA A 170 4.63 -0.63 -9.68
N GLY A 171 4.85 -1.12 -8.46
CA GLY A 171 5.88 -0.61 -7.55
C GLY A 171 7.20 -1.33 -7.77
N THR A 172 8.28 -0.58 -7.94
CA THR A 172 9.63 -1.12 -8.15
C THR A 172 10.56 -0.71 -7.01
N GLY A 173 11.63 -1.46 -6.83
CA GLY A 173 12.73 -1.10 -5.94
C GLY A 173 13.87 -0.41 -6.68
N ASP A 174 14.79 0.20 -5.94
CA ASP A 174 15.99 0.84 -6.48
C ASP A 174 17.10 -0.17 -6.87
N ALA A 175 16.85 -1.47 -6.66
CA ALA A 175 17.79 -2.55 -6.92
C ALA A 175 19.16 -2.28 -6.27
N THR A 176 19.18 -1.78 -5.03
CA THR A 176 20.40 -1.39 -4.28
C THR A 176 21.29 -0.36 -4.97
N ARG A 177 20.72 0.38 -5.92
CA ARG A 177 21.35 1.50 -6.65
C ARG A 177 20.53 2.77 -6.43
N PRO A 178 20.68 3.42 -5.26
CA PRO A 178 19.76 4.49 -4.80
C PRO A 178 19.63 5.65 -5.80
N GLN A 179 20.70 5.97 -6.54
CA GLN A 179 20.71 7.05 -7.56
C GLN A 179 19.71 6.80 -8.69
N LEU A 180 19.35 5.53 -8.98
CA LEU A 180 18.37 5.22 -10.02
C LEU A 180 16.96 5.71 -9.65
N ALA A 181 16.66 5.89 -8.36
CA ALA A 181 15.37 6.39 -7.92
C ALA A 181 15.08 7.81 -8.45
N GLN A 182 16.11 8.65 -8.62
CA GLN A 182 15.99 10.01 -9.17
C GLN A 182 16.13 10.06 -10.70
N ASP A 183 16.68 9.01 -11.32
CA ASP A 183 16.79 8.93 -12.78
C ASP A 183 15.47 8.50 -13.40
N ARG A 184 14.78 9.43 -14.08
CA ARG A 184 13.49 9.18 -14.75
C ARG A 184 13.58 8.31 -16.00
N ALA A 185 14.78 8.04 -16.52
CA ALA A 185 14.97 7.09 -17.61
C ALA A 185 15.02 5.64 -17.11
N SER A 186 15.30 5.44 -15.81
CA SER A 186 15.31 4.12 -15.17
C SER A 186 13.94 3.75 -14.60
N PRO A 187 13.46 2.50 -14.77
CA PRO A 187 12.27 2.02 -14.09
C PRO A 187 12.48 1.61 -12.63
N ALA A 188 13.72 1.70 -12.11
CA ALA A 188 14.03 1.36 -10.72
C ALA A 188 13.67 2.49 -9.74
N GLY A 189 13.13 2.16 -8.57
CA GLY A 189 12.74 3.13 -7.54
C GLY A 189 11.58 4.03 -7.99
N LYS A 190 10.54 3.42 -8.57
CA LYS A 190 9.42 4.09 -9.22
C LYS A 190 8.08 3.47 -8.85
N ILE A 191 7.03 4.23 -9.08
CA ILE A 191 5.74 3.66 -9.43
C ILE A 191 5.56 3.84 -10.93
N LEU A 192 5.33 2.73 -11.63
CA LEU A 192 5.09 2.69 -13.06
C LEU A 192 3.58 2.64 -13.30
N ARG A 193 3.11 3.23 -14.41
CA ARG A 193 1.73 3.14 -14.88
C ARG A 193 1.73 2.90 -16.38
N MET A 194 1.14 1.80 -16.80
CA MET A 194 1.16 1.32 -18.18
C MET A 194 -0.20 0.77 -18.60
N THR A 195 -0.40 0.65 -19.90
CA THR A 195 -1.55 -0.11 -20.44
C THR A 195 -1.42 -1.59 -20.08
N PRO A 196 -2.48 -2.40 -20.19
CA PRO A 196 -2.39 -3.86 -20.06
C PRO A 196 -1.38 -4.52 -21.02
N ASP A 197 -1.00 -3.83 -22.09
CA ASP A 197 -0.01 -4.29 -23.07
C ASP A 197 1.43 -3.83 -22.76
N GLY A 198 1.62 -2.99 -21.73
CA GLY A 198 2.93 -2.52 -21.28
C GLY A 198 3.37 -1.17 -21.86
N ASP A 199 2.55 -0.54 -22.70
CA ASP A 199 2.83 0.78 -23.25
C ASP A 199 2.62 1.88 -22.18
N PRO A 200 3.31 3.03 -22.30
CA PRO A 200 3.03 4.19 -21.47
C PRO A 200 1.55 4.54 -21.47
N ALA A 201 0.91 4.58 -20.30
CA ALA A 201 -0.51 4.85 -20.21
C ALA A 201 -0.83 6.30 -20.64
N PRO A 202 -1.96 6.54 -21.32
CA PRO A 202 -2.41 7.89 -21.66
C PRO A 202 -2.52 8.77 -20.42
N GLY A 203 -2.02 10.01 -20.50
CA GLY A 203 -2.04 10.95 -19.38
C GLY A 203 -0.94 10.74 -18.32
N ASN A 204 0.06 9.89 -18.59
CA ASN A 204 1.25 9.83 -17.76
C ASN A 204 1.96 11.20 -17.71
N PRO A 205 2.57 11.55 -16.55
CA PRO A 205 3.17 12.87 -16.34
C PRO A 205 4.43 13.12 -17.18
N PHE A 206 5.08 12.06 -17.67
CA PHE A 206 6.27 12.17 -18.52
C PHE A 206 5.96 11.57 -19.89
N PRO A 207 6.09 12.33 -20.98
CA PRO A 207 5.78 11.85 -22.33
C PRO A 207 6.53 10.57 -22.69
N ALA A 208 5.84 9.62 -23.30
CA ALA A 208 6.37 8.32 -23.74
C ALA A 208 7.08 7.51 -22.64
N SER A 209 6.72 7.73 -21.37
CA SER A 209 7.31 7.02 -20.23
C SER A 209 6.24 6.32 -19.41
N VAL A 210 6.55 5.12 -18.94
CA VAL A 210 5.73 4.39 -17.97
C VAL A 210 5.88 4.93 -16.54
N VAL A 211 6.84 5.81 -16.29
CA VAL A 211 7.08 6.38 -14.95
C VAL A 211 5.93 7.27 -14.54
N TYR A 212 5.28 6.93 -13.41
CA TYR A 212 4.18 7.70 -12.84
C TYR A 212 4.63 8.58 -11.67
N SER A 213 5.47 8.03 -10.78
CA SER A 213 6.16 8.77 -9.73
C SER A 213 7.58 8.21 -9.53
N TYR A 214 8.44 8.96 -8.86
CA TYR A 214 9.85 8.62 -8.71
C TYR A 214 10.41 9.04 -7.35
N GLY A 215 11.66 8.65 -7.07
CA GLY A 215 12.27 8.91 -5.77
C GLY A 215 11.77 7.96 -4.68
N HIS A 216 11.50 6.70 -5.05
CA HIS A 216 11.12 5.61 -4.15
C HIS A 216 12.30 4.67 -3.91
N ARG A 217 12.32 4.02 -2.74
CA ARG A 217 13.35 3.04 -2.40
C ARG A 217 12.93 1.60 -2.72
N ASN A 218 11.83 1.12 -2.13
CA ASN A 218 11.38 -0.26 -2.31
C ASN A 218 9.86 -0.36 -2.06
N VAL A 219 9.07 -0.13 -3.11
CA VAL A 219 7.62 -0.10 -3.03
C VAL A 219 7.06 -1.52 -3.06
N GLN A 220 6.40 -1.97 -1.98
CA GLN A 220 5.82 -3.32 -1.88
C GLN A 220 4.30 -3.34 -1.70
N GLY A 221 3.64 -2.21 -1.48
CA GLY A 221 2.20 -2.12 -1.39
C GLY A 221 1.63 -0.99 -2.21
N LEU A 222 0.54 -1.27 -2.92
CA LEU A 222 -0.23 -0.31 -3.72
C LEU A 222 -1.71 -0.57 -3.49
N ALA A 223 -2.49 0.48 -3.25
CA ALA A 223 -3.96 0.38 -3.19
C ALA A 223 -4.61 1.71 -3.58
N PHE A 224 -5.87 1.64 -4.00
CA PHE A 224 -6.68 2.80 -4.31
C PHE A 224 -7.72 3.04 -3.22
N ASP A 225 -7.94 4.29 -2.84
CA ASP A 225 -8.98 4.67 -1.90
C ASP A 225 -10.34 4.85 -2.62
N SER A 226 -11.40 5.16 -1.86
CA SER A 226 -12.76 5.33 -2.37
C SER A 226 -12.90 6.44 -3.41
N ARG A 227 -11.95 7.36 -3.47
CA ARG A 227 -11.88 8.47 -4.44
C ARG A 227 -11.02 8.16 -5.65
N GLY A 228 -10.50 6.92 -5.76
CA GLY A 228 -9.59 6.50 -6.83
C GLY A 228 -8.18 7.09 -6.72
N ARG A 229 -7.77 7.55 -5.53
CA ARG A 229 -6.41 8.04 -5.30
C ARG A 229 -5.49 6.89 -4.95
N LEU A 230 -4.33 6.86 -5.58
CA LEU A 230 -3.32 5.83 -5.34
C LEU A 230 -2.54 6.12 -4.06
N TRP A 231 -2.34 5.08 -3.26
CA TRP A 231 -1.51 5.05 -2.08
C TRP A 231 -0.46 3.95 -2.22
N ALA A 232 0.71 4.19 -1.65
CA ALA A 232 1.81 3.24 -1.65
C ALA A 232 2.45 3.14 -0.29
N VAL A 233 2.95 1.95 0.04
CA VAL A 233 3.85 1.75 1.17
C VAL A 233 5.20 1.26 0.66
N GLU A 234 6.25 1.76 1.29
CA GLU A 234 7.62 1.42 0.93
C GLU A 234 8.55 1.30 2.13
N HIS A 235 9.57 0.47 1.96
CA HIS A 235 10.63 0.30 2.95
C HIS A 235 11.62 1.45 2.83
N GLY A 236 11.90 2.10 3.96
CA GLY A 236 13.02 2.99 4.13
C GLY A 236 14.36 2.27 4.27
N ALA A 237 15.43 3.03 4.48
CA ALA A 237 16.76 2.47 4.72
C ALA A 237 16.97 2.14 6.18
N ASP A 238 17.18 3.17 6.98
CA ASP A 238 17.58 3.04 8.38
C ASP A 238 16.65 3.74 9.35
N THR A 239 15.86 4.70 8.86
CA THR A 239 15.13 5.63 9.72
C THR A 239 13.63 5.51 9.56
N TRP A 240 13.09 5.56 8.32
CA TRP A 240 11.65 5.69 8.08
C TRP A 240 11.13 4.83 6.95
N ASP A 241 10.23 3.91 7.28
CA ASP A 241 9.27 3.34 6.34
C ASP A 241 8.11 4.32 6.13
N GLU A 242 7.44 4.26 4.97
CA GLU A 242 6.50 5.30 4.57
C GLU A 242 5.17 4.77 4.03
N LEU A 243 4.09 5.49 4.37
CA LEU A 243 2.83 5.47 3.62
C LEU A 243 2.70 6.78 2.86
N ASN A 244 2.62 6.69 1.56
CA ASN A 244 2.60 7.81 0.64
C ASN A 244 1.29 7.91 -0.14
N ARG A 245 0.69 9.11 -0.23
CA ARG A 245 -0.31 9.41 -1.25
C ARG A 245 0.40 9.72 -2.55
N ILE A 246 0.14 8.93 -3.59
CA ILE A 246 0.85 9.03 -4.86
C ILE A 246 0.15 10.01 -5.79
N VAL A 247 0.93 10.91 -6.39
CA VAL A 247 0.47 11.87 -7.40
C VAL A 247 1.31 11.77 -8.66
N PRO A 248 0.71 12.03 -9.84
CA PRO A 248 1.45 12.01 -11.11
C PRO A 248 2.65 12.95 -11.07
N GLY A 249 3.82 12.47 -11.48
CA GLY A 249 5.07 13.25 -11.52
C GLY A 249 5.67 13.57 -10.16
N GLY A 250 5.10 13.06 -9.06
CA GLY A 250 5.62 13.31 -7.71
C GLY A 250 7.01 12.73 -7.51
N ASN A 251 7.89 13.50 -6.84
CA ASN A 251 9.18 13.04 -6.33
C ASN A 251 9.08 12.83 -4.82
N TYR A 252 9.36 11.60 -4.35
CA TYR A 252 9.25 11.18 -2.94
C TYR A 252 10.58 11.22 -2.18
N GLY A 253 11.64 11.65 -2.85
CA GLY A 253 12.87 12.14 -2.22
C GLY A 253 14.02 11.15 -2.12
N TRP A 254 13.77 9.83 -2.13
CA TRP A 254 14.86 8.86 -2.06
C TRP A 254 15.86 9.00 -3.22
N PRO A 255 17.18 8.94 -2.98
CA PRO A 255 17.90 8.79 -1.71
C PRO A 255 18.31 10.12 -1.05
N LEU A 256 17.81 11.25 -1.54
CA LEU A 256 18.20 12.58 -1.06
C LEU A 256 17.60 12.90 0.32
N VAL A 257 16.47 12.30 0.62
CA VAL A 257 15.80 12.35 1.92
C VAL A 257 15.14 10.99 2.21
N GLU A 258 15.04 10.63 3.46
CA GLU A 258 14.27 9.53 4.00
C GLU A 258 13.25 10.11 4.97
N GLY A 259 11.98 9.84 4.76
CA GLY A 259 10.91 10.45 5.54
C GLY A 259 10.60 11.89 5.13
N ARG A 260 10.10 12.68 6.09
CA ARG A 260 9.70 14.08 5.86
C ARG A 260 10.89 15.00 5.72
N GLY A 261 10.84 15.88 4.73
CA GLY A 261 11.86 16.93 4.55
C GLY A 261 12.17 17.25 3.10
N GLY A 262 13.20 18.08 2.89
CA GLY A 262 13.84 18.31 1.60
C GLY A 262 13.02 18.96 0.48
N GLY A 263 11.79 19.41 0.74
CA GLY A 263 10.92 19.98 -0.29
C GLY A 263 10.31 18.95 -1.25
N PHE A 264 10.43 17.65 -0.94
CA PHE A 264 9.81 16.54 -1.67
C PHE A 264 8.36 16.28 -1.23
N ARG A 265 7.68 15.32 -1.85
CA ARG A 265 6.38 14.86 -1.39
C ARG A 265 6.53 14.21 -0.03
N GLN A 266 5.71 14.64 0.93
CA GLN A 266 5.81 14.20 2.30
C GLN A 266 4.97 12.94 2.51
N PRO A 267 5.47 11.92 3.24
CA PRO A 267 4.67 10.78 3.63
C PRO A 267 3.52 11.18 4.56
N ALA A 268 2.38 10.52 4.37
CA ALA A 268 1.23 10.66 5.26
C ALA A 268 1.52 10.05 6.63
N VAL A 269 2.22 8.89 6.64
CA VAL A 269 2.69 8.20 7.83
C VAL A 269 4.14 7.81 7.67
N GLN A 270 4.88 7.84 8.77
CA GLN A 270 6.23 7.30 8.89
C GLN A 270 6.26 6.30 10.06
N TRP A 271 6.94 5.19 9.88
CA TRP A 271 7.23 4.22 10.93
C TRP A 271 8.72 3.97 11.00
N ARG A 272 9.20 3.56 12.16
CA ARG A 272 10.54 3.02 12.24
C ARG A 272 10.58 1.64 11.56
N PRO A 273 11.70 1.24 10.92
CA PRO A 273 11.79 -0.06 10.23
C PRO A 273 11.53 -1.28 11.13
N ASP A 274 11.74 -1.18 12.44
CA ASP A 274 11.42 -2.23 13.41
C ASP A 274 9.94 -2.28 13.78
N GLU A 275 9.18 -1.22 13.53
CA GLU A 275 7.73 -1.16 13.77
C GLU A 275 6.91 -1.63 12.54
N ALA A 276 7.50 -1.55 11.34
CA ALA A 276 6.79 -1.86 10.12
C ALA A 276 7.55 -2.82 9.18
N SER A 277 8.47 -2.37 8.35
CA SER A 277 8.86 -3.04 7.11
C SER A 277 7.62 -3.39 6.29
N PRO A 278 6.88 -2.36 5.78
CA PRO A 278 5.53 -2.54 5.24
C PRO A 278 5.56 -3.21 3.87
N SER A 279 4.70 -4.20 3.66
CA SER A 279 4.63 -4.91 2.38
C SER A 279 3.27 -4.68 1.71
N GLY A 280 2.34 -5.63 1.74
CA GLY A 280 1.04 -5.45 1.10
C GLY A 280 0.11 -4.49 1.84
N MET A 281 -0.78 -3.86 1.10
CA MET A 281 -1.78 -2.94 1.62
C MET A 281 -3.12 -3.12 0.90
N ALA A 282 -4.21 -3.04 1.65
CA ALA A 282 -5.57 -2.89 1.13
C ALA A 282 -6.24 -1.67 1.75
N ILE A 283 -7.16 -1.03 1.04
CA ILE A 283 -7.95 0.10 1.56
C ILE A 283 -9.42 -0.27 1.50
N VAL A 284 -10.11 -0.20 2.65
CA VAL A 284 -11.53 -0.46 2.78
C VAL A 284 -12.16 0.73 3.53
N GLU A 285 -13.19 1.35 2.96
CA GLU A 285 -13.88 2.51 3.55
C GLU A 285 -12.92 3.63 4.03
N ASP A 286 -11.92 3.95 3.18
CA ASP A 286 -10.87 4.92 3.46
C ASP A 286 -10.01 4.59 4.71
N VAL A 287 -9.92 3.32 5.08
CA VAL A 287 -8.97 2.80 6.06
C VAL A 287 -7.95 1.92 5.35
N ALA A 288 -6.68 2.30 5.41
CA ALA A 288 -5.60 1.48 4.90
C ALA A 288 -5.18 0.43 5.94
N TYR A 289 -5.14 -0.81 5.52
CA TYR A 289 -4.62 -1.94 6.29
C TYR A 289 -3.27 -2.34 5.69
N VAL A 290 -2.20 -2.20 6.45
CA VAL A 290 -0.82 -2.40 5.98
C VAL A 290 -0.20 -3.56 6.72
N ALA A 291 0.20 -4.59 5.98
CA ALA A 291 0.92 -5.74 6.54
C ALA A 291 2.38 -5.36 6.80
N ALA A 292 2.83 -5.61 8.03
CA ALA A 292 4.18 -5.31 8.48
C ALA A 292 4.98 -6.61 8.69
N LEU A 293 6.14 -6.69 8.00
CA LEU A 293 7.01 -7.85 8.06
C LEU A 293 7.82 -7.88 9.37
N ARG A 294 8.68 -6.89 9.57
CA ARG A 294 9.54 -6.83 10.76
C ARG A 294 8.76 -6.42 12.00
N GLY A 295 7.76 -5.57 11.83
CA GLY A 295 6.88 -5.15 12.91
C GLY A 295 5.87 -6.21 13.35
N GLU A 296 5.74 -7.32 12.62
CA GLU A 296 4.86 -8.46 12.94
C GLU A 296 3.44 -8.06 13.35
N ARG A 297 2.84 -7.13 12.59
CA ARG A 297 1.52 -6.57 12.87
C ARG A 297 0.78 -6.16 11.60
N LEU A 298 -0.50 -5.91 11.76
CA LEU A 298 -1.31 -5.25 10.76
C LEU A 298 -1.56 -3.80 11.23
N TRP A 299 -1.09 -2.83 10.49
CA TRP A 299 -1.42 -1.43 10.77
C TRP A 299 -2.78 -1.08 10.20
N GLN A 300 -3.65 -0.48 11.02
CA GLN A 300 -4.89 0.15 10.61
C GLN A 300 -4.68 1.66 10.58
N VAL A 301 -4.82 2.27 9.40
CA VAL A 301 -4.52 3.69 9.16
C VAL A 301 -5.72 4.38 8.54
N PRO A 302 -6.52 5.15 9.28
CA PRO A 302 -7.60 5.93 8.70
C PRO A 302 -7.05 7.04 7.80
N LEU A 303 -7.54 7.12 6.55
CA LEU A 303 -7.14 8.13 5.58
C LEU A 303 -8.04 9.37 5.72
N VAL A 304 -7.45 10.54 5.92
CA VAL A 304 -8.18 11.79 6.15
C VAL A 304 -7.68 12.85 5.18
N GLY A 305 -8.56 13.30 4.29
CA GLY A 305 -8.16 14.26 3.26
C GLY A 305 -7.05 13.72 2.38
N ASP A 306 -5.93 14.42 2.32
CA ASP A 306 -4.72 14.02 1.61
C ASP A 306 -3.66 13.36 2.52
N GLY A 307 -3.99 13.16 3.77
CA GLY A 307 -3.14 12.57 4.80
C GLY A 307 -3.78 11.36 5.47
N ALA A 308 -3.32 11.07 6.68
CA ALA A 308 -3.79 9.97 7.51
C ALA A 308 -3.89 10.40 8.98
N ALA A 309 -4.78 9.75 9.72
CA ALA A 309 -4.81 9.83 11.17
C ALA A 309 -3.77 8.87 11.78
N GLU A 310 -3.67 8.86 13.11
CA GLU A 310 -2.72 8.02 13.84
C GLU A 310 -2.93 6.53 13.53
N PRO A 311 -1.87 5.81 13.13
CA PRO A 311 -1.94 4.37 12.91
C PRO A 311 -2.23 3.58 14.19
N VAL A 312 -3.06 2.55 14.09
CA VAL A 312 -3.37 1.64 15.19
C VAL A 312 -2.80 0.26 14.87
N PRO A 313 -1.96 -0.34 15.75
CA PRO A 313 -1.45 -1.68 15.55
C PRO A 313 -2.54 -2.71 15.89
N LEU A 314 -2.63 -3.75 15.06
CA LEU A 314 -3.50 -4.91 15.22
C LEU A 314 -2.67 -6.18 15.08
N LEU A 315 -3.08 -7.29 15.72
CA LEU A 315 -2.46 -8.62 15.60
C LEU A 315 -0.95 -8.64 15.94
N GLU A 316 -0.50 -7.74 16.80
CA GLU A 316 0.93 -7.57 17.11
C GLU A 316 1.53 -8.82 17.74
N GLY A 317 2.54 -9.42 17.08
CA GLY A 317 3.24 -10.63 17.49
C GLY A 317 2.42 -11.92 17.41
N GLU A 318 1.11 -11.86 17.07
CA GLU A 318 0.24 -13.03 17.11
C GLU A 318 0.55 -14.05 16.01
N PHE A 319 0.83 -13.55 14.79
CA PHE A 319 1.01 -14.40 13.60
C PHE A 319 2.40 -14.26 12.96
N GLY A 320 3.32 -13.54 13.61
CA GLY A 320 4.64 -13.23 13.07
C GLY A 320 4.56 -12.26 11.88
N ARG A 321 5.42 -12.45 10.92
CA ARG A 321 5.59 -11.58 9.75
C ARG A 321 4.36 -11.60 8.85
N LEU A 322 3.73 -10.45 8.64
CA LEU A 322 2.59 -10.29 7.73
C LEU A 322 3.06 -9.68 6.42
N ARG A 323 2.63 -10.24 5.27
CA ARG A 323 3.14 -9.80 3.97
C ARG A 323 2.10 -9.14 3.08
N THR A 324 0.99 -9.78 2.80
CA THR A 324 0.00 -9.25 1.86
C THR A 324 -1.35 -9.10 2.52
N VAL A 325 -2.01 -8.00 2.23
CA VAL A 325 -3.41 -7.75 2.57
C VAL A 325 -4.17 -7.51 1.28
N VAL A 326 -5.29 -8.19 1.11
CA VAL A 326 -6.23 -7.97 0.00
C VAL A 326 -7.66 -7.98 0.50
N THR A 327 -8.53 -7.24 -0.18
CA THR A 327 -9.97 -7.27 0.07
C THR A 327 -10.61 -8.42 -0.71
N ALA A 328 -11.22 -9.36 -0.01
CA ALA A 328 -11.94 -10.44 -0.64
C ALA A 328 -13.31 -9.98 -1.18
N PRO A 329 -13.91 -10.72 -2.15
CA PRO A 329 -15.20 -10.34 -2.74
C PRO A 329 -16.36 -10.25 -1.75
N ASP A 330 -16.25 -10.90 -0.60
CA ASP A 330 -17.23 -10.83 0.49
C ASP A 330 -17.00 -9.64 1.46
N GLY A 331 -16.03 -8.78 1.16
CA GLY A 331 -15.65 -7.62 1.96
C GLY A 331 -14.72 -7.95 3.15
N SER A 332 -14.37 -9.21 3.37
CA SER A 332 -13.37 -9.57 4.38
C SER A 332 -11.95 -9.21 3.90
N LEU A 333 -11.02 -9.06 4.84
CA LEU A 333 -9.60 -8.92 4.52
C LEU A 333 -8.94 -10.30 4.59
N TRP A 334 -8.13 -10.62 3.58
CA TRP A 334 -7.23 -11.76 3.63
C TRP A 334 -5.81 -11.26 3.86
N VAL A 335 -5.14 -11.85 4.85
CA VAL A 335 -3.78 -11.47 5.26
C VAL A 335 -2.88 -12.69 5.18
N THR A 336 -1.78 -12.60 4.42
CA THR A 336 -0.80 -13.70 4.35
C THR A 336 0.28 -13.53 5.39
N THR A 337 0.74 -14.63 6.00
CA THR A 337 2.00 -14.66 6.75
C THR A 337 3.20 -14.86 5.82
N SER A 338 4.39 -14.60 6.32
CA SER A 338 5.66 -14.77 5.60
C SER A 338 6.76 -15.21 6.58
N ASN A 339 6.46 -16.19 7.41
CA ASN A 339 7.38 -16.68 8.44
C ASN A 339 8.45 -17.60 7.87
N ARG A 340 8.22 -18.17 6.67
CA ARG A 340 9.16 -19.04 5.95
C ARG A 340 10.09 -18.29 4.99
N ASP A 341 10.10 -16.96 5.01
CA ASP A 341 10.91 -16.14 4.09
C ASP A 341 12.41 -16.05 4.43
N GLY A 342 12.85 -16.83 5.40
CA GLY A 342 14.24 -16.88 5.88
C GLY A 342 14.57 -15.83 6.95
N ARG A 343 13.61 -15.01 7.34
CA ARG A 343 13.75 -13.93 8.36
C ARG A 343 12.75 -14.04 9.51
N GLY A 344 11.83 -14.99 9.45
CA GLY A 344 10.80 -15.25 10.45
C GLY A 344 11.02 -16.56 11.18
N ASP A 345 10.17 -16.81 12.18
CA ASP A 345 10.14 -18.05 12.96
C ASP A 345 8.88 -18.84 12.57
N PRO A 346 8.99 -19.82 11.62
CA PRO A 346 7.85 -20.60 11.17
C PRO A 346 7.22 -21.42 12.27
N ARG A 347 5.88 -21.43 12.31
CA ARG A 347 5.06 -22.27 13.19
C ARG A 347 4.33 -23.33 12.36
N ASP A 348 3.77 -24.35 12.99
CA ASP A 348 2.99 -25.39 12.30
C ASP A 348 1.87 -24.78 11.47
N GLY A 349 1.78 -25.17 10.20
CA GLY A 349 0.82 -24.67 9.23
C GLY A 349 1.18 -23.32 8.60
N ASP A 350 2.36 -22.74 8.88
CA ASP A 350 2.85 -21.56 8.14
C ASP A 350 3.40 -21.98 6.77
N ASP A 351 3.43 -21.05 5.79
CA ASP A 351 2.72 -19.78 5.81
C ASP A 351 1.24 -19.99 5.54
N ARG A 352 0.43 -19.07 6.00
CA ARG A 352 -1.03 -19.20 5.96
C ARG A 352 -1.69 -17.92 5.44
N ILE A 353 -2.96 -18.04 5.09
CA ILE A 353 -3.86 -16.94 4.81
C ILE A 353 -4.88 -16.84 5.93
N LEU A 354 -4.89 -15.72 6.63
CA LEU A 354 -5.88 -15.37 7.65
C LEU A 354 -7.06 -14.65 6.98
N ARG A 355 -8.29 -14.94 7.41
CA ARG A 355 -9.47 -14.17 7.06
C ARG A 355 -9.87 -13.30 8.23
N LEU A 356 -9.96 -12.00 8.00
CA LEU A 356 -10.40 -11.02 8.99
C LEU A 356 -11.75 -10.43 8.53
N THR A 357 -12.68 -10.31 9.47
CA THR A 357 -13.97 -9.64 9.23
C THR A 357 -13.91 -8.23 9.80
N THR A 358 -14.21 -7.24 8.97
CA THR A 358 -14.48 -5.88 9.44
C THR A 358 -15.89 -5.87 10.04
N ARG A 359 -16.01 -5.53 11.33
CA ARG A 359 -17.36 -5.31 11.90
C ARG A 359 -17.92 -4.04 11.26
N PRO A 360 -19.20 -4.05 10.80
CA PRO A 360 -19.84 -2.81 10.41
C PRO A 360 -19.87 -1.89 11.63
N ALA A 361 -19.57 -0.60 11.42
CA ALA A 361 -19.67 0.40 12.48
C ALA A 361 -21.06 0.33 13.14
N PRO A 362 -21.17 0.28 14.48
CA PRO A 362 -22.47 0.22 15.12
C PRO A 362 -23.25 1.50 14.79
N GLY A 363 -24.29 1.41 13.94
CA GLY A 363 -25.22 2.50 13.70
C GLY A 363 -25.67 2.80 12.27
N GLY A 364 -25.23 2.10 11.26
CA GLY A 364 -25.76 2.25 9.90
C GLY A 364 -27.11 1.53 9.73
N ARG A 365 -28.25 2.17 10.07
CA ARG A 365 -29.58 1.67 9.64
C ARG A 365 -29.59 1.72 8.10
N ARG A 366 -29.80 0.56 7.45
CA ARG A 366 -30.23 0.53 6.05
C ARG A 366 -31.54 1.32 5.94
N PRO A 367 -31.71 2.20 4.94
CA PRO A 367 -33.01 2.75 4.63
C PRO A 367 -33.96 1.57 4.28
N PRO A 368 -35.24 1.64 4.69
CA PRO A 368 -36.24 0.64 4.28
C PRO A 368 -36.41 0.74 2.76
N GLY A 369 -36.41 -0.43 2.08
CA GLY A 369 -36.62 -0.59 0.65
C GLY A 369 -38.01 -0.19 0.18
#